data_b690cbe2bc56402b83d1bc53dc255f54
#
_entry.id   b690cbe2bc56402b83d1bc53dc255f54
#
_cell.length_a   1.000
_cell.length_b   1.000
_cell.length_c   1.000
_cell.angle_alpha   90.00
_cell.angle_beta   90.00
_cell.angle_gamma   90.00
#
_symmetry.space_group_name_H-M   'P 1'
#
loop_
_entity.id
_entity.type
_entity.pdbx_description
1 polymer ?
#
loop_
_entity_poly.entity_id
_entity_poly.type
_entity_poly.pdbx_seq_one_letter_code
_entity_poly.pdbx_strand_id
1 'polypeptide(L)'
;MPRIGISSGLPLEKSAAAPMLLNALAELGYRDKAGMVLEYRYSQNPDRFPALAKELIAANCDVMFALVSQETARAFRDARSSAPVVFLAFDYDPVEKGMVRSLGRPGGNMTGVYVPNAALTGKRLEIAQEVLPGARRFLVLTDVHTKEQLAALRKAADARRVHLTVVAYEQRPYDLAAGFETGRRDKVDGLMLLFSPEFIASRAKLSELFVSFKLPVIATGAVSGDSGVLLGYSQNMAKMYRQAAEIAVRILKGVKVAEIPVEQPLEFDLVVNLKTAKTLGIKIPQSVLARATRVIE
;
A
#
# COMPACT_ATOMS: atom_id res chain seq x y z
N MET A 1 29.34 12.01 -7.42
CA MET A 1 28.35 11.01 -6.97
C MET A 1 27.01 11.73 -6.78
N PRO A 2 25.93 11.24 -7.37
CA PRO A 2 24.62 11.84 -7.17
C PRO A 2 24.17 11.73 -5.71
N ARG A 3 23.44 12.75 -5.27
CA ARG A 3 22.85 12.83 -3.94
C ARG A 3 21.38 12.46 -4.01
N ILE A 4 20.98 11.41 -3.30
CA ILE A 4 19.61 10.90 -3.30
C ILE A 4 18.97 11.17 -1.95
N GLY A 5 17.88 11.94 -1.95
CA GLY A 5 17.12 12.28 -0.76
C GLY A 5 15.96 11.31 -0.52
N ILE A 6 15.70 10.95 0.73
CA ILE A 6 14.52 10.17 1.11
C ILE A 6 13.81 10.86 2.27
N SER A 7 12.52 11.17 2.10
CA SER A 7 11.64 11.60 3.19
C SER A 7 10.67 10.47 3.56
N SER A 8 10.60 10.13 4.86
CA SER A 8 9.85 8.98 5.38
C SER A 8 9.13 9.29 6.69
N GLY A 9 8.10 8.52 7.01
CA GLY A 9 7.43 8.54 8.31
C GLY A 9 8.15 7.77 9.41
N LEU A 10 9.14 6.94 9.06
CA LEU A 10 9.84 6.06 9.99
C LEU A 10 11.36 6.19 9.85
N PRO A 11 12.12 5.97 10.92
CA PRO A 11 13.57 5.86 10.82
C PRO A 11 13.97 4.67 9.94
N LEU A 12 15.14 4.74 9.34
CA LEU A 12 15.61 3.78 8.33
C LEU A 12 15.53 2.34 8.80
N GLU A 13 15.96 2.08 10.03
CA GLU A 13 16.00 0.75 10.66
C GLU A 13 14.62 0.16 10.99
N LYS A 14 13.57 1.01 11.03
CA LYS A 14 12.17 0.60 11.28
C LYS A 14 11.29 0.63 10.04
N SER A 15 11.82 1.14 8.93
CA SER A 15 11.10 1.25 7.66
C SER A 15 11.19 -0.07 6.88
N ALA A 16 10.07 -0.65 6.52
CA ALA A 16 10.05 -1.75 5.55
C ALA A 16 10.25 -1.26 4.10
N ALA A 17 9.89 -0.02 3.84
CA ALA A 17 9.92 0.60 2.51
C ALA A 17 11.33 1.01 2.08
N ALA A 18 12.08 1.65 2.98
CA ALA A 18 13.39 2.20 2.66
C ALA A 18 14.41 1.13 2.23
N PRO A 19 14.55 -0.02 2.92
CA PRO A 19 15.45 -1.09 2.46
C PRO A 19 15.07 -1.64 1.07
N MET A 20 13.78 -1.77 0.73
CA MET A 20 13.36 -2.24 -0.60
C MET A 20 13.81 -1.26 -1.69
N LEU A 21 13.64 0.04 -1.47
CA LEU A 21 14.11 1.07 -2.40
C LEU A 21 15.64 1.10 -2.50
N LEU A 22 16.35 1.06 -1.36
CA LEU A 22 17.80 1.10 -1.34
C LEU A 22 18.43 -0.14 -2.00
N ASN A 23 17.83 -1.32 -1.82
CA ASN A 23 18.26 -2.53 -2.51
C ASN A 23 18.06 -2.41 -4.03
N ALA A 24 16.90 -1.90 -4.47
CA ALA A 24 16.64 -1.67 -5.88
C ALA A 24 17.61 -0.66 -6.51
N LEU A 25 17.92 0.43 -5.80
CA LEU A 25 18.95 1.40 -6.23
C LEU A 25 20.35 0.75 -6.30
N ALA A 26 20.70 -0.07 -5.30
CA ALA A 26 21.99 -0.77 -5.25
C ALA A 26 22.16 -1.75 -6.42
N GLU A 27 21.10 -2.48 -6.81
CA GLU A 27 21.09 -3.35 -8.00
C GLU A 27 21.31 -2.58 -9.31
N LEU A 28 20.89 -1.30 -9.34
CA LEU A 28 21.08 -0.40 -10.47
C LEU A 28 22.42 0.37 -10.44
N GLY A 29 23.30 0.05 -9.47
CA GLY A 29 24.63 0.65 -9.33
C GLY A 29 24.69 1.85 -8.39
N TYR A 30 23.60 2.21 -7.71
CA TYR A 30 23.52 3.34 -6.78
C TYR A 30 23.49 2.84 -5.34
N ARG A 31 24.68 2.59 -4.76
CA ARG A 31 24.85 2.21 -3.36
C ARG A 31 25.40 3.37 -2.56
N ASP A 32 24.90 3.56 -1.33
CA ASP A 32 25.40 4.62 -0.46
C ASP A 32 26.93 4.52 -0.26
N LYS A 33 27.62 5.64 -0.36
CA LYS A 33 29.10 5.79 -0.32
C LYS A 33 29.87 5.05 -1.43
N ALA A 34 29.17 4.33 -2.34
CA ALA A 34 29.76 3.59 -3.43
C ALA A 34 28.91 3.70 -4.73
N GLY A 35 28.53 4.91 -5.12
CA GLY A 35 27.71 5.21 -6.31
C GLY A 35 26.72 6.34 -6.07
N MET A 36 26.34 6.62 -4.82
CA MET A 36 25.52 7.75 -4.42
C MET A 36 25.87 8.25 -3.01
N VAL A 37 25.30 9.42 -2.64
CA VAL A 37 25.24 9.93 -1.27
C VAL A 37 23.79 9.89 -0.82
N LEU A 38 23.48 9.17 0.26
CA LEU A 38 22.15 9.07 0.83
C LEU A 38 21.90 10.20 1.83
N GLU A 39 20.81 10.94 1.60
CA GLU A 39 20.24 11.91 2.54
C GLU A 39 18.91 11.40 3.05
N TYR A 40 18.87 10.83 4.24
CA TYR A 40 17.63 10.29 4.83
C TYR A 40 17.08 11.23 5.89
N ARG A 41 15.80 11.59 5.76
CA ARG A 41 15.08 12.40 6.74
C ARG A 41 13.77 11.69 7.10
N TYR A 42 13.43 11.71 8.39
CA TYR A 42 12.18 11.10 8.84
C TYR A 42 11.53 11.88 9.98
N SER A 43 10.22 11.72 10.09
CA SER A 43 9.46 12.15 11.26
C SER A 43 8.18 11.33 11.38
N GLN A 44 7.85 10.92 12.62
CA GLN A 44 6.55 10.33 12.93
C GLN A 44 5.44 11.38 13.08
N ASN A 45 5.81 12.66 13.21
CA ASN A 45 4.89 13.78 13.23
C ASN A 45 4.73 14.35 11.80
N PRO A 46 3.54 14.26 11.17
CA PRO A 46 3.29 14.78 9.83
C PRO A 46 3.55 16.29 9.68
N ASP A 47 3.39 17.08 10.75
CA ASP A 47 3.64 18.52 10.73
C ASP A 47 5.12 18.87 10.44
N ARG A 48 6.02 17.92 10.58
CA ARG A 48 7.45 18.08 10.29
C ARG A 48 7.80 17.87 8.82
N PHE A 49 6.96 17.22 8.02
CA PHE A 49 7.29 16.93 6.62
C PHE A 49 7.63 18.17 5.78
N PRO A 50 6.96 19.33 5.93
CA PRO A 50 7.37 20.55 5.22
C PRO A 50 8.82 20.98 5.53
N ALA A 51 9.26 20.84 6.78
CA ALA A 51 10.65 21.13 7.16
C ALA A 51 11.62 20.12 6.56
N LEU A 52 11.30 18.82 6.63
CA LEU A 52 12.13 17.76 6.05
C LEU A 52 12.29 17.89 4.53
N ALA A 53 11.24 18.29 3.81
CA ALA A 53 11.32 18.56 2.38
C ALA A 53 12.27 19.72 2.08
N LYS A 54 12.20 20.82 2.86
CA LYS A 54 13.13 21.97 2.73
C LYS A 54 14.58 21.57 3.03
N GLU A 55 14.82 20.75 4.05
CA GLU A 55 16.14 20.23 4.39
C GLU A 55 16.77 19.44 3.23
N LEU A 56 15.98 18.53 2.60
CA LEU A 56 16.47 17.75 1.46
C LEU A 56 16.70 18.61 0.22
N ILE A 57 15.86 19.62 -0.02
CA ILE A 57 16.06 20.59 -1.09
C ILE A 57 17.36 21.40 -0.84
N ALA A 58 17.58 21.87 0.39
CA ALA A 58 18.78 22.60 0.79
C ALA A 58 20.05 21.73 0.73
N ALA A 59 19.92 20.42 0.89
CA ALA A 59 21.02 19.47 0.70
C ALA A 59 21.41 19.28 -0.78
N ASN A 60 20.72 19.94 -1.72
CA ASN A 60 20.96 19.84 -3.17
C ASN A 60 20.91 18.40 -3.68
N CYS A 61 19.86 17.65 -3.29
CA CYS A 61 19.63 16.32 -3.81
C CYS A 61 19.28 16.35 -5.30
N ASP A 62 19.95 15.48 -6.08
CA ASP A 62 19.70 15.34 -7.53
C ASP A 62 18.34 14.69 -7.82
N VAL A 63 17.87 13.84 -6.91
CA VAL A 63 16.52 13.27 -6.90
C VAL A 63 16.09 12.98 -5.47
N MET A 64 14.80 13.16 -5.19
CA MET A 64 14.23 12.90 -3.87
C MET A 64 13.07 11.91 -3.96
N PHE A 65 12.91 11.10 -2.92
CA PHE A 65 11.78 10.18 -2.76
C PHE A 65 10.83 10.64 -1.67
N ALA A 66 9.55 10.70 -2.00
CA ALA A 66 8.46 10.85 -1.05
C ALA A 66 7.87 9.45 -0.76
N LEU A 67 8.30 8.83 0.35
CA LEU A 67 7.90 7.46 0.65
C LEU A 67 6.57 7.40 1.41
N VAL A 68 5.69 6.57 0.88
CA VAL A 68 4.52 5.95 1.53
C VAL A 68 3.33 6.87 1.79
N SER A 69 3.49 8.10 2.25
CA SER A 69 2.33 8.93 2.64
C SER A 69 2.05 10.09 1.69
N GLN A 70 0.76 10.45 1.59
CA GLN A 70 0.33 11.64 0.85
C GLN A 70 0.96 12.91 1.42
N GLU A 71 1.09 13.00 2.74
CA GLU A 71 1.63 14.17 3.43
C GLU A 71 3.08 14.43 3.05
N THR A 72 3.89 13.37 2.90
CA THR A 72 5.28 13.48 2.44
C THR A 72 5.36 14.03 1.03
N ALA A 73 4.54 13.51 0.10
CA ALA A 73 4.50 14.00 -1.28
C ALA A 73 3.96 15.44 -1.36
N ARG A 74 2.94 15.76 -0.56
CA ARG A 74 2.38 17.11 -0.45
C ARG A 74 3.43 18.12 0.02
N ALA A 75 4.26 17.76 0.99
CA ALA A 75 5.31 18.65 1.49
C ALA A 75 6.29 19.07 0.39
N PHE A 76 6.68 18.15 -0.50
CA PHE A 76 7.51 18.49 -1.66
C PHE A 76 6.78 19.35 -2.70
N ARG A 77 5.52 19.02 -2.99
CA ARG A 77 4.69 19.83 -3.90
C ARG A 77 4.58 21.27 -3.41
N ASP A 78 4.27 21.45 -2.13
CA ASP A 78 4.02 22.76 -1.53
C ASP A 78 5.32 23.57 -1.34
N ALA A 79 6.48 22.91 -1.29
CA ALA A 79 7.78 23.57 -1.28
C ALA A 79 8.11 24.27 -2.62
N ARG A 80 7.40 23.97 -3.70
CA ARG A 80 7.54 24.58 -5.04
C ARG A 80 8.99 24.60 -5.57
N SER A 81 9.77 23.60 -5.20
CA SER A 81 11.13 23.43 -5.72
C SER A 81 11.09 22.85 -7.13
N SER A 82 12.11 23.16 -7.95
CA SER A 82 12.33 22.48 -9.23
C SER A 82 13.05 21.14 -9.09
N ALA A 83 13.54 20.82 -7.90
CA ALA A 83 14.26 19.58 -7.66
C ALA A 83 13.37 18.34 -7.91
N PRO A 84 13.89 17.31 -8.58
CA PRO A 84 13.14 16.12 -8.97
C PRO A 84 12.61 15.32 -7.78
N VAL A 85 11.35 14.92 -7.82
CA VAL A 85 10.71 14.08 -6.78
C VAL A 85 10.04 12.85 -7.39
N VAL A 86 10.36 11.68 -6.84
CA VAL A 86 9.71 10.42 -7.14
C VAL A 86 8.82 10.04 -5.95
N PHE A 87 7.52 9.98 -6.15
CA PHE A 87 6.59 9.56 -5.10
C PHE A 87 6.13 8.11 -5.28
N LEU A 88 5.64 7.53 -4.17
CA LEU A 88 4.93 6.26 -4.16
C LEU A 88 3.54 6.50 -3.56
N ALA A 89 2.54 6.52 -4.44
CA ALA A 89 1.16 6.80 -4.07
C ALA A 89 0.37 5.50 -3.86
N PHE A 90 0.06 5.17 -2.60
CA PHE A 90 -0.68 3.95 -2.24
C PHE A 90 -2.15 4.17 -1.90
N ASP A 91 -2.46 5.34 -1.34
CA ASP A 91 -3.74 5.66 -0.70
C ASP A 91 -4.35 6.94 -1.24
N TYR A 92 -3.80 7.48 -2.32
CA TYR A 92 -4.28 8.71 -2.93
C TYR A 92 -4.03 8.73 -4.44
N ASP A 93 -4.94 9.36 -5.18
CA ASP A 93 -4.75 9.64 -6.61
C ASP A 93 -3.85 10.88 -6.78
N PRO A 94 -2.67 10.75 -7.41
CA PRO A 94 -1.73 11.87 -7.54
C PRO A 94 -2.23 13.00 -8.47
N VAL A 95 -3.17 12.71 -9.38
CA VAL A 95 -3.82 13.73 -10.23
C VAL A 95 -4.84 14.51 -9.43
N GLU A 96 -5.74 13.80 -8.73
CA GLU A 96 -6.77 14.42 -7.89
C GLU A 96 -6.15 15.29 -6.79
N LYS A 97 -5.04 14.85 -6.20
CA LYS A 97 -4.31 15.61 -5.16
C LYS A 97 -3.40 16.70 -5.74
N GLY A 98 -3.40 16.91 -7.05
CA GLY A 98 -2.62 17.97 -7.70
C GLY A 98 -1.10 17.79 -7.60
N MET A 99 -0.62 16.54 -7.47
CA MET A 99 0.82 16.23 -7.50
C MET A 99 1.35 16.28 -8.93
N VAL A 100 0.53 15.85 -9.89
CA VAL A 100 0.81 15.82 -11.32
C VAL A 100 -0.42 16.27 -12.11
N ARG A 101 -0.21 16.73 -13.36
CA ARG A 101 -1.31 17.15 -14.25
C ARG A 101 -2.11 15.95 -14.77
N SER A 102 -1.40 14.89 -15.16
CA SER A 102 -1.97 13.62 -15.58
C SER A 102 -0.94 12.51 -15.36
N LEU A 103 -1.39 11.23 -15.34
CA LEU A 103 -0.46 10.11 -15.22
C LEU A 103 0.50 10.00 -16.39
N GLY A 104 0.02 10.22 -17.62
CA GLY A 104 0.84 10.12 -18.84
C GLY A 104 1.79 11.30 -19.05
N ARG A 105 1.46 12.49 -18.53
CA ARG A 105 2.26 13.72 -18.64
C ARG A 105 2.21 14.49 -17.33
N PRO A 106 3.10 14.20 -16.38
CA PRO A 106 3.13 14.84 -15.06
C PRO A 106 3.25 16.36 -15.11
N GLY A 107 4.10 16.88 -16.02
CA GLY A 107 4.16 18.30 -16.37
C GLY A 107 4.80 19.21 -15.32
N GLY A 108 5.46 18.64 -14.30
CA GLY A 108 6.15 19.35 -13.23
C GLY A 108 7.46 18.66 -12.84
N ASN A 109 7.88 18.85 -11.59
CA ASN A 109 9.07 18.22 -11.01
C ASN A 109 8.77 16.90 -10.24
N MET A 110 7.55 16.41 -10.31
CA MET A 110 7.11 15.20 -9.61
C MET A 110 6.64 14.13 -10.59
N THR A 111 7.05 12.90 -10.36
CA THR A 111 6.55 11.68 -11.00
C THR A 111 6.65 10.53 -9.99
N GLY A 112 6.31 9.31 -10.38
CA GLY A 112 6.46 8.18 -9.45
C GLY A 112 5.65 6.96 -9.84
N VAL A 113 5.29 6.19 -8.82
CA VAL A 113 4.46 4.98 -8.96
C VAL A 113 3.15 5.18 -8.21
N TYR A 114 2.03 4.92 -8.88
CA TYR A 114 0.68 5.03 -8.33
C TYR A 114 -0.01 3.66 -8.28
N VAL A 115 -0.49 3.30 -7.11
CA VAL A 115 -1.24 2.05 -6.89
C VAL A 115 -2.72 2.36 -6.76
N PRO A 116 -3.56 1.96 -7.74
CA PRO A 116 -5.00 2.17 -7.67
C PRO A 116 -5.68 1.13 -6.74
N ASN A 117 -5.44 1.22 -5.44
CA ASN A 117 -5.96 0.25 -4.45
C ASN A 117 -7.48 0.07 -4.51
N ALA A 118 -8.22 1.14 -4.84
CA ALA A 118 -9.65 1.06 -5.01
C ALA A 118 -10.04 0.07 -6.13
N ALA A 119 -9.34 0.09 -7.27
CA ALA A 119 -9.59 -0.83 -8.38
C ALA A 119 -9.29 -2.30 -8.02
N LEU A 120 -8.29 -2.54 -7.17
CA LEU A 120 -7.92 -3.89 -6.72
C LEU A 120 -8.95 -4.49 -5.76
N THR A 121 -9.78 -3.67 -5.12
CA THR A 121 -10.75 -4.13 -4.12
C THR A 121 -11.82 -5.03 -4.74
N GLY A 122 -12.28 -4.72 -5.96
CA GLY A 122 -13.19 -5.59 -6.70
C GLY A 122 -12.59 -6.96 -7.02
N LYS A 123 -11.30 -7.00 -7.39
CA LYS A 123 -10.58 -8.27 -7.65
C LYS A 123 -10.41 -9.10 -6.38
N ARG A 124 -10.18 -8.47 -5.23
CA ARG A 124 -10.13 -9.17 -3.94
C ARG A 124 -11.47 -9.84 -3.61
N LEU A 125 -12.59 -9.15 -3.85
CA LEU A 125 -13.91 -9.73 -3.65
C LEU A 125 -14.18 -10.91 -4.61
N GLU A 126 -13.74 -10.81 -5.86
CA GLU A 126 -13.83 -11.90 -6.83
C GLU A 126 -13.08 -13.15 -6.34
N ILE A 127 -11.81 -13.00 -5.91
CA ILE A 127 -11.00 -14.09 -5.38
C ILE A 127 -11.63 -14.64 -4.09
N ALA A 128 -12.19 -13.78 -3.23
CA ALA A 128 -12.92 -14.21 -2.03
C ALA A 128 -14.08 -15.16 -2.38
N GLN A 129 -14.87 -14.82 -3.38
CA GLN A 129 -16.01 -15.65 -3.83
C GLN A 129 -15.58 -16.95 -4.52
N GLU A 130 -14.42 -16.98 -5.18
CA GLU A 130 -13.87 -18.25 -5.72
C GLU A 130 -13.50 -19.22 -4.59
N VAL A 131 -12.95 -18.71 -3.48
CA VAL A 131 -12.55 -19.53 -2.33
C VAL A 131 -13.73 -19.84 -1.38
N LEU A 132 -14.67 -18.91 -1.30
CA LEU A 132 -15.87 -19.00 -0.45
C LEU A 132 -17.13 -18.85 -1.32
N PRO A 133 -17.47 -19.84 -2.17
CA PRO A 133 -18.53 -19.69 -3.19
C PRO A 133 -19.93 -19.46 -2.60
N GLY A 134 -20.14 -19.87 -1.32
CA GLY A 134 -21.38 -19.63 -0.58
C GLY A 134 -21.43 -18.26 0.12
N ALA A 135 -20.32 -17.56 0.23
CA ALA A 135 -20.25 -16.31 0.98
C ALA A 135 -21.06 -15.19 0.30
N ARG A 136 -21.93 -14.54 1.08
CA ARG A 136 -22.78 -13.45 0.63
C ARG A 136 -22.74 -12.23 1.54
N ARG A 137 -22.14 -12.35 2.71
CA ARG A 137 -22.06 -11.27 3.69
C ARG A 137 -20.62 -11.09 4.16
N PHE A 138 -20.08 -9.89 3.99
CA PHE A 138 -18.74 -9.59 4.44
C PHE A 138 -18.72 -8.42 5.41
N LEU A 139 -17.97 -8.59 6.51
CA LEU A 139 -17.57 -7.48 7.36
C LEU A 139 -16.55 -6.62 6.63
N VAL A 140 -16.68 -5.31 6.78
CA VAL A 140 -15.70 -4.34 6.29
C VAL A 140 -15.41 -3.36 7.40
N LEU A 141 -14.15 -3.29 7.83
CA LEU A 141 -13.68 -2.25 8.73
C LEU A 141 -13.21 -1.06 7.88
N THR A 142 -13.66 0.15 8.24
CA THR A 142 -13.38 1.36 7.46
C THR A 142 -13.01 2.54 8.37
N ASP A 143 -12.20 3.45 7.83
CA ASP A 143 -11.81 4.70 8.46
C ASP A 143 -11.67 5.83 7.42
N VAL A 144 -11.10 6.96 7.82
CA VAL A 144 -10.93 8.13 6.94
C VAL A 144 -10.06 7.84 5.70
N HIS A 145 -9.16 6.85 5.78
CA HIS A 145 -8.22 6.47 4.70
C HIS A 145 -8.80 5.47 3.70
N THR A 146 -9.94 4.86 4.01
CA THR A 146 -10.49 3.75 3.21
C THR A 146 -11.71 4.13 2.37
N LYS A 147 -12.10 5.39 2.32
CA LYS A 147 -13.33 5.87 1.67
C LYS A 147 -13.47 5.45 0.21
N GLU A 148 -12.42 5.65 -0.59
CA GLU A 148 -12.40 5.29 -2.01
C GLU A 148 -12.45 3.77 -2.21
N GLN A 149 -11.70 3.03 -1.39
CA GLN A 149 -11.71 1.56 -1.42
C GLN A 149 -13.09 1.02 -1.04
N LEU A 150 -13.76 1.60 -0.03
CA LEU A 150 -15.10 1.22 0.36
C LEU A 150 -16.12 1.50 -0.75
N ALA A 151 -16.03 2.65 -1.42
CA ALA A 151 -16.90 2.98 -2.55
C ALA A 151 -16.74 1.97 -3.70
N ALA A 152 -15.49 1.61 -4.04
CA ALA A 152 -15.22 0.59 -5.05
C ALA A 152 -15.71 -0.79 -4.62
N LEU A 153 -15.54 -1.15 -3.33
CA LEU A 153 -16.04 -2.42 -2.80
C LEU A 153 -17.57 -2.50 -2.85
N ARG A 154 -18.28 -1.42 -2.50
CA ARG A 154 -19.75 -1.36 -2.59
C ARG A 154 -20.21 -1.62 -4.02
N LYS A 155 -19.62 -0.92 -5.00
CA LYS A 155 -19.93 -1.13 -6.42
C LYS A 155 -19.70 -2.59 -6.86
N ALA A 156 -18.59 -3.20 -6.45
CA ALA A 156 -18.28 -4.59 -6.75
C ALA A 156 -19.24 -5.56 -6.03
N ALA A 157 -19.63 -5.27 -4.79
CA ALA A 157 -20.53 -6.07 -3.98
C ALA A 157 -21.95 -6.06 -4.55
N ASP A 158 -22.46 -4.89 -4.96
CA ASP A 158 -23.77 -4.74 -5.60
C ASP A 158 -23.86 -5.57 -6.89
N ALA A 159 -22.84 -5.48 -7.75
CA ALA A 159 -22.78 -6.26 -8.99
C ALA A 159 -22.75 -7.78 -8.76
N ARG A 160 -22.28 -8.23 -7.59
CA ARG A 160 -22.13 -9.64 -7.21
C ARG A 160 -23.18 -10.13 -6.21
N ARG A 161 -24.15 -9.28 -5.84
CA ARG A 161 -25.17 -9.56 -4.83
C ARG A 161 -24.58 -9.97 -3.48
N VAL A 162 -23.55 -9.24 -3.05
CA VAL A 162 -22.88 -9.40 -1.77
C VAL A 162 -23.31 -8.28 -0.84
N HIS A 163 -23.70 -8.64 0.38
CA HIS A 163 -24.02 -7.69 1.45
C HIS A 163 -22.76 -7.32 2.23
N LEU A 164 -22.61 -6.03 2.55
CA LEU A 164 -21.50 -5.53 3.35
C LEU A 164 -22.00 -5.01 4.70
N THR A 165 -21.54 -5.61 5.79
CA THR A 165 -21.66 -5.08 7.14
C THR A 165 -20.48 -4.13 7.36
N VAL A 166 -20.73 -2.83 7.32
CA VAL A 166 -19.67 -1.81 7.39
C VAL A 166 -19.58 -1.24 8.79
N VAL A 167 -18.40 -1.34 9.40
CA VAL A 167 -18.08 -0.70 10.69
C VAL A 167 -17.09 0.43 10.45
N ALA A 168 -17.52 1.65 10.69
CA ALA A 168 -16.74 2.86 10.48
C ALA A 168 -16.11 3.35 11.80
N TYR A 169 -14.82 3.64 11.74
CA TYR A 169 -14.07 4.24 12.86
C TYR A 169 -13.73 5.68 12.52
N GLU A 170 -14.24 6.62 13.33
CA GLU A 170 -14.00 8.05 13.13
C GLU A 170 -12.94 8.59 14.10
N GLN A 171 -12.84 8.01 15.28
CA GLN A 171 -11.97 8.48 16.35
C GLN A 171 -11.13 7.34 16.94
N ARG A 172 -9.90 7.66 17.31
CA ARG A 172 -8.99 6.73 18.00
C ARG A 172 -9.19 6.79 19.51
N PRO A 173 -8.91 5.68 20.23
CA PRO A 173 -8.54 4.34 19.71
C PRO A 173 -9.73 3.60 19.09
N TYR A 174 -9.49 2.79 18.03
CA TYR A 174 -10.54 1.97 17.41
C TYR A 174 -10.90 0.77 18.30
N ASP A 175 -12.19 0.63 18.63
CA ASP A 175 -12.70 -0.59 19.26
C ASP A 175 -12.90 -1.68 18.20
N LEU A 176 -11.78 -2.32 17.83
CA LEU A 176 -11.79 -3.37 16.82
C LEU A 176 -12.63 -4.57 17.26
N ALA A 177 -12.62 -4.91 18.57
CA ALA A 177 -13.38 -6.04 19.09
C ALA A 177 -14.89 -5.85 18.90
N ALA A 178 -15.41 -4.67 19.19
CA ALA A 178 -16.83 -4.35 18.95
C ALA A 178 -17.19 -4.45 17.46
N GLY A 179 -16.26 -4.10 16.55
CA GLY A 179 -16.45 -4.29 15.11
C GLY A 179 -16.63 -5.77 14.72
N PHE A 180 -15.80 -6.65 15.28
CA PHE A 180 -15.94 -8.10 15.07
C PHE A 180 -17.21 -8.67 15.67
N GLU A 181 -17.62 -8.20 16.86
CA GLU A 181 -18.90 -8.60 17.46
C GLU A 181 -20.10 -8.18 16.59
N THR A 182 -20.02 -7.03 15.93
CA THR A 182 -21.04 -6.63 14.94
C THR A 182 -21.08 -7.63 13.80
N GLY A 183 -19.93 -8.02 13.25
CA GLY A 183 -19.87 -9.04 12.19
C GLY A 183 -20.44 -10.38 12.63
N ARG A 184 -20.14 -10.81 13.88
CA ARG A 184 -20.69 -12.04 14.46
C ARG A 184 -22.23 -11.99 14.58
N ARG A 185 -22.78 -10.90 15.09
CA ARG A 185 -24.22 -10.68 15.19
C ARG A 185 -24.91 -10.73 13.83
N ASP A 186 -24.30 -10.13 12.83
CA ASP A 186 -24.83 -10.07 11.46
C ASP A 186 -24.52 -11.34 10.66
N LYS A 187 -23.87 -12.33 11.27
CA LYS A 187 -23.53 -13.64 10.69
C LYS A 187 -22.80 -13.49 9.36
N VAL A 188 -21.72 -12.69 9.35
CA VAL A 188 -20.88 -12.50 8.17
C VAL A 188 -20.08 -13.77 7.84
N ASP A 189 -19.84 -13.99 6.56
CA ASP A 189 -19.13 -15.18 6.04
C ASP A 189 -17.62 -14.95 5.95
N GLY A 190 -17.17 -13.67 6.02
CA GLY A 190 -15.75 -13.30 5.94
C GLY A 190 -15.54 -11.83 6.19
N LEU A 191 -14.27 -11.42 6.19
CA LEU A 191 -13.83 -10.03 6.34
C LEU A 191 -13.06 -9.59 5.10
N MET A 192 -13.45 -8.45 4.53
CA MET A 192 -12.66 -7.70 3.54
C MET A 192 -11.86 -6.61 4.26
N LEU A 193 -10.57 -6.84 4.51
CA LEU A 193 -9.71 -5.87 5.19
C LEU A 193 -9.14 -4.89 4.17
N LEU A 194 -9.55 -3.63 4.28
CA LEU A 194 -9.09 -2.54 3.43
C LEU A 194 -7.72 -2.03 3.90
N PHE A 195 -6.99 -1.37 3.00
CA PHE A 195 -5.69 -0.78 3.33
C PHE A 195 -5.89 0.51 4.13
N SER A 196 -5.38 0.52 5.36
CA SER A 196 -5.30 1.71 6.21
C SER A 196 -4.02 1.67 7.05
N PRO A 197 -3.31 2.80 7.22
CA PRO A 197 -2.19 2.91 8.14
C PRO A 197 -2.56 2.48 9.57
N GLU A 198 -3.79 2.77 10.01
CA GLU A 198 -4.28 2.42 11.34
C GLU A 198 -4.47 0.91 11.53
N PHE A 199 -5.01 0.24 10.50
CA PHE A 199 -5.15 -1.23 10.54
C PHE A 199 -3.78 -1.91 10.47
N ILE A 200 -2.82 -1.34 9.74
CA ILE A 200 -1.43 -1.82 9.75
C ILE A 200 -0.79 -1.65 11.13
N ALA A 201 -0.97 -0.50 11.77
CA ALA A 201 -0.46 -0.26 13.13
C ALA A 201 -1.09 -1.22 14.15
N SER A 202 -2.35 -1.60 13.95
CA SER A 202 -3.13 -2.51 14.80
C SER A 202 -3.01 -3.99 14.42
N ARG A 203 -2.07 -4.35 13.53
CA ARG A 203 -1.99 -5.72 12.95
C ARG A 203 -1.91 -6.85 13.98
N ALA A 204 -1.21 -6.65 15.09
CA ALA A 204 -1.10 -7.66 16.14
C ALA A 204 -2.47 -7.96 16.75
N LYS A 205 -3.22 -6.92 17.12
CA LYS A 205 -4.56 -7.05 17.67
C LYS A 205 -5.55 -7.62 16.66
N LEU A 206 -5.47 -7.21 15.40
CA LEU A 206 -6.29 -7.77 14.32
C LEU A 206 -6.02 -9.26 14.14
N SER A 207 -4.76 -9.72 14.17
CA SER A 207 -4.43 -11.14 14.05
C SER A 207 -5.04 -11.97 15.18
N GLU A 208 -5.02 -11.49 16.43
CA GLU A 208 -5.72 -12.14 17.55
C GLU A 208 -7.23 -12.28 17.29
N LEU A 209 -7.86 -11.23 16.79
CA LEU A 209 -9.29 -11.21 16.48
C LEU A 209 -9.61 -12.14 15.29
N PHE A 210 -8.79 -12.19 14.25
CA PHE A 210 -9.00 -13.10 13.11
C PHE A 210 -9.05 -14.55 13.58
N VAL A 211 -8.12 -14.94 14.45
CA VAL A 211 -8.05 -16.30 15.01
C VAL A 211 -9.21 -16.58 15.96
N SER A 212 -9.51 -15.66 16.89
CA SER A 212 -10.56 -15.86 17.90
C SER A 212 -11.96 -15.94 17.32
N PHE A 213 -12.26 -15.12 16.31
CA PHE A 213 -13.56 -15.12 15.63
C PHE A 213 -13.66 -16.17 14.51
N LYS A 214 -12.56 -16.86 14.18
CA LYS A 214 -12.50 -17.87 13.09
C LYS A 214 -13.10 -17.35 11.78
N LEU A 215 -12.83 -16.08 11.45
CA LEU A 215 -13.39 -15.42 10.29
C LEU A 215 -12.40 -15.47 9.12
N PRO A 216 -12.78 -15.96 7.94
CA PRO A 216 -11.95 -15.89 6.75
C PRO A 216 -11.64 -14.43 6.39
N VAL A 217 -10.35 -14.07 6.34
CA VAL A 217 -9.91 -12.70 6.07
C VAL A 217 -9.24 -12.61 4.70
N ILE A 218 -9.73 -11.69 3.89
CA ILE A 218 -9.12 -11.29 2.61
C ILE A 218 -8.55 -9.90 2.79
N ALA A 219 -7.24 -9.76 2.64
CA ALA A 219 -6.53 -8.53 2.96
C ALA A 219 -5.81 -7.92 1.77
N THR A 220 -5.44 -6.65 1.93
CA THR A 220 -4.46 -5.95 1.10
C THR A 220 -3.08 -6.08 1.75
N GLY A 221 -2.12 -6.70 1.08
CA GLY A 221 -0.73 -6.69 1.53
C GLY A 221 -0.23 -8.01 2.11
N ALA A 222 0.85 -7.92 2.86
CA ALA A 222 1.63 -9.07 3.28
C ALA A 222 0.84 -10.00 4.22
N VAL A 223 0.76 -11.26 3.82
CA VAL A 223 0.23 -12.36 4.63
C VAL A 223 1.41 -13.13 5.21
N SER A 224 1.40 -13.36 6.52
CA SER A 224 2.34 -14.26 7.21
C SER A 224 1.61 -15.49 7.73
N GLY A 225 2.36 -16.56 8.03
CA GLY A 225 1.79 -17.83 8.46
C GLY A 225 0.88 -17.70 9.69
N ASP A 226 1.27 -16.83 10.62
CA ASP A 226 0.58 -16.69 11.92
C ASP A 226 -0.36 -15.47 11.97
N SER A 227 -0.57 -14.80 10.84
CA SER A 227 -1.41 -13.58 10.77
C SER A 227 -2.92 -13.85 10.90
N GLY A 228 -3.37 -15.09 10.73
CA GLY A 228 -4.79 -15.42 10.62
C GLY A 228 -5.46 -14.98 9.32
N VAL A 229 -4.75 -14.28 8.44
CA VAL A 229 -5.25 -13.88 7.11
C VAL A 229 -5.27 -15.10 6.20
N LEU A 230 -6.38 -15.32 5.50
CA LEU A 230 -6.56 -16.44 4.57
C LEU A 230 -5.93 -16.15 3.20
N LEU A 231 -6.21 -14.98 2.66
CA LEU A 231 -5.77 -14.54 1.33
C LEU A 231 -5.27 -13.10 1.36
N GLY A 232 -4.17 -12.85 0.66
CA GLY A 232 -3.69 -11.51 0.36
C GLY A 232 -3.59 -11.30 -1.15
N TYR A 233 -4.12 -10.18 -1.65
CA TYR A 233 -3.91 -9.77 -3.04
C TYR A 233 -3.51 -8.31 -3.11
N SER A 234 -2.29 -8.07 -3.55
CA SER A 234 -1.68 -6.73 -3.60
C SER A 234 -0.65 -6.65 -4.73
N GLN A 235 -0.21 -5.43 -5.02
CA GLN A 235 0.96 -5.22 -5.88
C GLN A 235 2.20 -5.91 -5.30
N ASN A 236 3.09 -6.36 -6.19
CA ASN A 236 4.41 -6.85 -5.80
C ASN A 236 5.28 -5.67 -5.34
N MET A 237 5.52 -5.59 -4.04
CA MET A 237 6.21 -4.45 -3.42
C MET A 237 7.65 -4.30 -3.94
N ALA A 238 8.39 -5.40 -4.05
CA ALA A 238 9.79 -5.34 -4.51
C ALA A 238 9.90 -4.80 -5.95
N LYS A 239 9.02 -5.27 -6.84
CA LYS A 239 8.95 -4.79 -8.23
C LYS A 239 8.55 -3.32 -8.30
N MET A 240 7.61 -2.89 -7.47
CA MET A 240 7.17 -1.51 -7.43
C MET A 240 8.28 -0.55 -6.94
N TYR A 241 9.04 -0.93 -5.90
CA TYR A 241 10.20 -0.15 -5.47
C TYR A 241 11.30 -0.14 -6.52
N ARG A 242 11.45 -1.23 -7.27
CA ARG A 242 12.36 -1.28 -8.42
C ARG A 242 11.93 -0.30 -9.53
N GLN A 243 10.64 -0.23 -9.88
CA GLN A 243 10.13 0.77 -10.83
C GLN A 243 10.44 2.21 -10.36
N ALA A 244 10.23 2.51 -9.08
CA ALA A 244 10.55 3.82 -8.51
C ALA A 244 12.07 4.13 -8.60
N ALA A 245 12.93 3.15 -8.34
CA ALA A 245 14.38 3.29 -8.50
C ALA A 245 14.77 3.50 -9.97
N GLU A 246 14.17 2.78 -10.91
CA GLU A 246 14.40 2.94 -12.36
C GLU A 246 13.98 4.35 -12.85
N ILE A 247 12.86 4.88 -12.35
CA ILE A 247 12.45 6.27 -12.59
C ILE A 247 13.54 7.25 -12.11
N ALA A 248 14.04 7.07 -10.89
CA ALA A 248 15.10 7.93 -10.35
C ALA A 248 16.38 7.85 -11.18
N VAL A 249 16.77 6.66 -11.62
CA VAL A 249 17.95 6.48 -12.49
C VAL A 249 17.78 7.19 -13.85
N ARG A 250 16.57 7.17 -14.43
CA ARG A 250 16.29 7.94 -15.65
C ARG A 250 16.47 9.44 -15.43
N ILE A 251 16.02 9.95 -14.28
CA ILE A 251 16.20 11.36 -13.88
C ILE A 251 17.70 11.69 -13.75
N LEU A 252 18.45 10.84 -13.02
CA LEU A 252 19.90 11.00 -12.84
C LEU A 252 20.69 10.96 -14.17
N LYS A 253 20.14 10.29 -15.19
CA LYS A 253 20.67 10.27 -16.56
C LYS A 253 20.22 11.45 -17.42
N GLY A 254 19.50 12.43 -16.84
CA GLY A 254 19.13 13.68 -17.51
C GLY A 254 17.75 13.66 -18.18
N VAL A 255 16.94 12.61 -18.01
CA VAL A 255 15.56 12.62 -18.52
C VAL A 255 14.74 13.61 -17.69
N LYS A 256 14.00 14.49 -18.35
CA LYS A 256 13.17 15.51 -17.69
C LYS A 256 12.00 14.84 -16.95
N VAL A 257 11.84 15.15 -15.68
CA VAL A 257 10.77 14.59 -14.82
C VAL A 257 9.38 14.77 -15.43
N ALA A 258 9.14 15.95 -16.00
CA ALA A 258 7.87 16.29 -16.66
C ALA A 258 7.46 15.35 -17.81
N GLU A 259 8.42 14.63 -18.37
CA GLU A 259 8.26 13.71 -19.51
C GLU A 259 8.18 12.23 -19.07
N ILE A 260 8.49 11.93 -17.79
CA ILE A 260 8.42 10.57 -17.26
C ILE A 260 7.01 10.31 -16.74
N PRO A 261 6.22 9.41 -17.37
CA PRO A 261 4.88 9.08 -16.91
C PRO A 261 4.88 8.58 -15.45
N VAL A 262 3.80 8.83 -14.74
CA VAL A 262 3.51 8.11 -13.49
C VAL A 262 3.17 6.67 -13.87
N GLU A 263 3.95 5.74 -13.35
CA GLU A 263 3.80 4.32 -13.64
C GLU A 263 2.79 3.66 -12.69
N GLN A 264 2.17 2.58 -13.13
CA GLN A 264 1.37 1.71 -12.28
C GLN A 264 2.08 0.36 -12.13
N PRO A 265 1.93 -0.33 -10.98
CA PRO A 265 2.48 -1.67 -10.82
C PRO A 265 1.91 -2.63 -11.88
N LEU A 266 2.79 -3.42 -12.49
CA LEU A 266 2.43 -4.41 -13.51
C LEU A 266 2.26 -5.81 -12.92
N GLU A 267 2.85 -6.06 -11.75
CA GLU A 267 2.87 -7.37 -11.10
C GLU A 267 2.15 -7.33 -9.77
N PHE A 268 1.35 -8.35 -9.52
CA PHE A 268 0.55 -8.52 -8.31
C PHE A 268 0.83 -9.87 -7.66
N ASP A 269 0.83 -9.87 -6.33
CA ASP A 269 0.98 -11.08 -5.54
C ASP A 269 -0.37 -11.56 -5.04
N LEU A 270 -0.66 -12.85 -5.31
CA LEU A 270 -1.71 -13.60 -4.65
C LEU A 270 -1.04 -14.54 -3.63
N VAL A 271 -1.23 -14.27 -2.36
CA VAL A 271 -0.71 -15.10 -1.28
C VAL A 271 -1.84 -15.89 -0.66
N VAL A 272 -1.68 -17.21 -0.57
CA VAL A 272 -2.65 -18.13 0.02
C VAL A 272 -2.05 -18.73 1.29
N ASN A 273 -2.78 -18.67 2.40
CA ASN A 273 -2.36 -19.23 3.68
C ASN A 273 -3.11 -20.55 3.95
N LEU A 274 -2.45 -21.67 3.68
CA LEU A 274 -3.03 -23.00 3.91
C LEU A 274 -3.14 -23.37 5.40
N LYS A 275 -2.28 -22.80 6.28
CA LYS A 275 -2.45 -22.97 7.73
C LYS A 275 -3.79 -22.40 8.19
N THR A 276 -4.09 -21.17 7.79
CA THR A 276 -5.37 -20.52 8.07
C THR A 276 -6.53 -21.26 7.42
N ALA A 277 -6.38 -21.68 6.16
CA ALA A 277 -7.40 -22.45 5.45
C ALA A 277 -7.73 -23.75 6.20
N LYS A 278 -6.72 -24.50 6.64
CA LYS A 278 -6.87 -25.75 7.44
C LYS A 278 -7.58 -25.49 8.76
N THR A 279 -7.19 -24.43 9.47
CA THR A 279 -7.81 -24.05 10.76
C THR A 279 -9.29 -23.69 10.59
N LEU A 280 -9.66 -23.06 9.48
CA LEU A 280 -11.03 -22.67 9.15
C LEU A 280 -11.85 -23.76 8.45
N GLY A 281 -11.25 -24.92 8.12
CA GLY A 281 -11.90 -25.98 7.36
C GLY A 281 -12.22 -25.60 5.91
N ILE A 282 -11.47 -24.66 5.34
CA ILE A 282 -11.70 -24.14 3.98
C ILE A 282 -10.80 -24.88 2.99
N LYS A 283 -11.41 -25.43 1.94
CA LYS A 283 -10.67 -26.03 0.83
C LYS A 283 -10.40 -24.95 -0.23
N ILE A 284 -9.13 -24.65 -0.47
CA ILE A 284 -8.72 -23.71 -1.52
C ILE A 284 -8.84 -24.39 -2.90
N PRO A 285 -9.55 -23.78 -3.87
CA PRO A 285 -9.65 -24.32 -5.22
C PRO A 285 -8.28 -24.40 -5.92
N GLN A 286 -8.07 -25.44 -6.72
CA GLN A 286 -6.84 -25.60 -7.47
C GLN A 286 -6.56 -24.42 -8.44
N SER A 287 -7.62 -23.81 -9.01
CA SER A 287 -7.54 -22.63 -9.85
C SER A 287 -6.96 -21.41 -9.13
N VAL A 288 -7.19 -21.27 -7.81
CA VAL A 288 -6.63 -20.21 -6.98
C VAL A 288 -5.18 -20.54 -6.64
N LEU A 289 -4.89 -21.78 -6.25
CA LEU A 289 -3.51 -22.21 -5.96
C LEU A 289 -2.58 -22.07 -7.17
N ALA A 290 -3.05 -22.39 -8.37
CA ALA A 290 -2.27 -22.28 -9.60
C ALA A 290 -1.89 -20.81 -9.95
N ARG A 291 -2.66 -19.83 -9.45
CA ARG A 291 -2.38 -18.39 -9.62
C ARG A 291 -1.65 -17.77 -8.45
N ALA A 292 -1.49 -18.53 -7.36
CA ALA A 292 -0.81 -18.02 -6.17
C ALA A 292 0.67 -17.79 -6.47
N THR A 293 1.17 -16.60 -6.18
CA THR A 293 2.59 -16.27 -6.24
C THR A 293 3.34 -16.81 -5.02
N ARG A 294 2.62 -17.04 -3.93
CA ARG A 294 3.14 -17.66 -2.71
C ARG A 294 2.04 -18.43 -1.98
N VAL A 295 2.39 -19.64 -1.58
CA VAL A 295 1.56 -20.48 -0.70
C VAL A 295 2.30 -20.63 0.64
N ILE A 296 1.59 -20.43 1.75
CA ILE A 296 2.10 -20.61 3.12
C ILE A 296 1.53 -21.91 3.66
N GLU A 297 2.43 -22.84 3.97
CA GLU A 297 2.13 -24.18 4.50
C GLU A 297 2.34 -24.25 6.03
#